data_cc7adb717c8f1cb8e7a10ff1f8d4d674
#
_entry.id   cc7adb717c8f1cb8e7a10ff1f8d4d674
#
_cell.length_a   1.000
_cell.length_b   1.000
_cell.length_c   1.000
_cell.angle_alpha   90.00
_cell.angle_beta   90.00
_cell.angle_gamma   90.00
#
_symmetry.space_group_name_H-M   'P 1'
#
loop_
_entity.id
_entity.type
_entity.pdbx_description
1 polymer ?
#
loop_
_entity_poly.entity_id
_entity_poly.type
_entity_poly.pdbx_seq_one_letter_code
_entity_poly.pdbx_strand_id
1 'polypeptide(L)'
;MAPMAPALILGIVSASLAAVGTGVAVAGALSAGKAASEASKAQAKLSGLQAEAELRRGDQEEAALRRRTRLLIGQQRAGYSAAGVRLEGTPLLVMAQTLTDSEKDILNLNKETDAKALAYRFGAATYETAASSARTASYWGAGASLLTGGSQIAGTVSNMKFPVKTPQIAMV
;
A
#
# COMPACT_ATOMS: atom_id res chain seq x y z
N MET A 1 -17.68 5.17 13.49
CA MET A 1 -16.88 4.03 13.02
C MET A 1 -15.45 4.53 12.84
N ALA A 2 -14.54 4.14 13.71
CA ALA A 2 -13.15 4.58 13.63
C ALA A 2 -12.45 3.84 12.50
N PRO A 3 -11.62 4.50 11.68
CA PRO A 3 -10.78 3.82 10.71
C PRO A 3 -9.73 3.01 11.47
N MET A 4 -9.79 1.69 11.36
CA MET A 4 -8.70 0.83 11.82
C MET A 4 -7.47 1.17 11.00
N ALA A 5 -6.51 1.81 11.65
CA ALA A 5 -5.17 2.00 11.14
C ALA A 5 -4.58 0.62 10.80
N PRO A 6 -3.90 0.44 9.67
CA PRO A 6 -3.06 -0.71 9.43
C PRO A 6 -1.75 -0.52 10.21
N ALA A 7 -1.88 -0.53 11.52
CA ALA A 7 -0.74 -0.58 12.40
C ALA A 7 -0.34 -2.04 12.56
N LEU A 8 0.93 -2.34 12.28
CA LEU A 8 1.66 -3.46 12.85
C LEU A 8 1.43 -4.86 12.26
N ILE A 9 1.87 -5.05 11.01
CA ILE A 9 2.59 -6.29 10.75
C ILE A 9 4.08 -5.96 10.55
N LEU A 10 4.61 -5.20 11.49
CA LEU A 10 6.05 -5.00 11.66
C LEU A 10 6.46 -5.60 13.00
N GLY A 11 6.00 -6.77 13.26
CA GLY A 11 6.37 -7.47 14.47
C GLY A 11 6.61 -8.92 14.13
N ILE A 12 7.80 -9.37 14.46
CA ILE A 12 8.15 -10.76 14.65
C ILE A 12 8.64 -11.49 13.38
N VAL A 13 9.78 -11.05 12.85
CA VAL A 13 10.83 -12.01 12.59
C VAL A 13 12.05 -11.57 13.37
N SER A 14 11.84 -11.40 14.65
CA SER A 14 12.94 -11.35 15.60
C SER A 14 13.05 -12.75 16.16
N ALA A 15 14.19 -13.23 16.11
CA ALA A 15 14.69 -14.18 17.05
C ALA A 15 14.92 -15.58 16.53
N SER A 16 16.04 -15.94 16.88
CA SER A 16 16.54 -17.28 17.11
C SER A 16 17.10 -18.00 15.89
N LEU A 17 18.22 -17.50 15.39
CA LEU A 17 19.26 -18.39 14.95
C LEU A 17 20.61 -17.83 15.32
N ALA A 18 20.87 -17.89 16.62
CA ALA A 18 22.25 -17.91 17.10
C ALA A 18 22.87 -19.20 16.61
N ALA A 19 24.00 -19.05 15.93
CA ALA A 19 24.97 -20.10 15.67
C ALA A 19 24.60 -21.19 14.64
N VAL A 20 24.62 -20.85 13.36
CA VAL A 20 25.26 -21.72 12.35
C VAL A 20 25.69 -20.86 11.16
N GLY A 21 26.99 -20.76 10.92
CA GLY A 21 27.60 -20.36 9.66
C GLY A 21 27.16 -19.03 9.05
N THR A 22 28.02 -18.03 9.06
CA THR A 22 27.84 -16.68 8.46
C THR A 22 27.27 -16.67 7.04
N GLY A 23 27.45 -17.74 6.27
CA GLY A 23 26.92 -17.87 4.91
C GLY A 23 25.39 -18.06 4.85
N VAL A 24 24.81 -18.78 5.81
CA VAL A 24 23.37 -19.04 5.86
C VAL A 24 22.61 -17.78 6.31
N ALA A 25 23.16 -17.00 7.22
CA ALA A 25 22.56 -15.75 7.67
C ALA A 25 22.46 -14.69 6.56
N VAL A 26 23.49 -14.57 5.72
CA VAL A 26 23.50 -13.65 4.58
C VAL A 26 22.49 -14.07 3.51
N ALA A 27 22.44 -15.35 3.15
CA ALA A 27 21.48 -15.88 2.19
C ALA A 27 20.03 -15.72 2.71
N GLY A 28 19.82 -15.95 4.01
CA GLY A 28 18.53 -15.75 4.67
C GLY A 28 18.09 -14.28 4.68
N ALA A 29 18.97 -13.33 4.97
CA ALA A 29 18.67 -11.91 4.96
C ALA A 29 18.30 -11.41 3.55
N LEU A 30 19.01 -11.85 2.52
CA LEU A 30 18.75 -11.48 1.14
C LEU A 30 17.41 -12.07 0.63
N SER A 31 17.13 -13.33 0.95
CA SER A 31 15.87 -13.97 0.55
C SER A 31 14.67 -13.36 1.27
N ALA A 32 14.79 -13.04 2.56
CA ALA A 32 13.76 -12.34 3.32
C ALA A 32 13.50 -10.93 2.76
N GLY A 33 14.55 -10.18 2.41
CA GLY A 33 14.44 -8.86 1.79
C GLY A 33 13.75 -8.91 0.41
N LYS A 34 14.04 -9.93 -0.41
CA LYS A 34 13.34 -10.15 -1.68
C LYS A 34 11.87 -10.46 -1.46
N ALA A 35 11.54 -11.40 -0.57
CA ALA A 35 10.15 -11.76 -0.26
C ALA A 35 9.35 -10.56 0.28
N ALA A 36 9.92 -9.77 1.20
CA ALA A 36 9.30 -8.56 1.71
C ALA A 36 9.08 -7.50 0.61
N SER A 37 10.05 -7.32 -0.29
CA SER A 37 9.92 -6.41 -1.43
C SER A 37 8.83 -6.87 -2.41
N GLU A 38 8.73 -8.16 -2.69
CA GLU A 38 7.69 -8.71 -3.57
C GLU A 38 6.29 -8.60 -2.96
N ALA A 39 6.16 -8.86 -1.66
CA ALA A 39 4.92 -8.67 -0.92
C ALA A 39 4.46 -7.20 -0.96
N SER A 40 5.37 -6.26 -0.71
CA SER A 40 5.06 -4.83 -0.79
C SER A 40 4.67 -4.39 -2.21
N LYS A 41 5.31 -4.91 -3.25
CA LYS A 41 4.93 -4.65 -4.65
C LYS A 41 3.55 -5.23 -4.99
N ALA A 42 3.22 -6.41 -4.46
CA ALA A 42 1.89 -6.99 -4.64
C ALA A 42 0.82 -6.11 -3.99
N GLN A 43 1.07 -5.59 -2.78
CA GLN A 43 0.19 -4.64 -2.12
C GLN A 43 0.06 -3.32 -2.88
N ALA A 44 1.14 -2.78 -3.44
CA ALA A 44 1.11 -1.61 -4.29
C ALA A 44 0.19 -1.82 -5.52
N LYS A 45 0.31 -2.96 -6.18
CA LYS A 45 -0.57 -3.33 -7.31
C LYS A 45 -2.03 -3.45 -6.89
N LEU A 46 -2.31 -4.08 -5.76
CA LEU A 46 -3.68 -4.19 -5.23
C LEU A 46 -4.27 -2.80 -4.94
N SER A 47 -3.53 -1.91 -4.29
CA SER A 47 -3.95 -0.53 -4.06
C SER A 47 -4.20 0.23 -5.38
N GLY A 48 -3.37 0.02 -6.39
CA GLY A 48 -3.59 0.58 -7.73
C GLY A 48 -4.88 0.08 -8.37
N LEU A 49 -5.16 -1.23 -8.29
CA LEU A 49 -6.42 -1.81 -8.79
C LEU A 49 -7.64 -1.31 -8.02
N GLN A 50 -7.51 -1.09 -6.71
CA GLN A 50 -8.57 -0.49 -5.90
C GLN A 50 -8.86 0.95 -6.33
N ALA A 51 -7.84 1.75 -6.63
CA ALA A 51 -8.02 3.09 -7.18
C ALA A 51 -8.80 3.08 -8.51
N GLU A 52 -8.45 2.16 -9.42
CA GLU A 52 -9.17 2.02 -10.69
C GLU A 52 -10.61 1.53 -10.48
N ALA A 53 -10.84 0.61 -9.55
CA ALA A 53 -12.17 0.11 -9.23
C ALA A 53 -13.07 1.22 -8.68
N GLU A 54 -12.55 2.09 -7.81
CA GLU A 54 -13.29 3.25 -7.30
C GLU A 54 -13.63 4.24 -8.41
N LEU A 55 -12.72 4.53 -9.33
CA LEU A 55 -13.02 5.41 -10.47
C LEU A 55 -14.13 4.83 -11.35
N ARG A 56 -14.05 3.54 -11.70
CA ARG A 56 -15.12 2.87 -12.47
C ARG A 56 -16.46 2.86 -11.76
N ARG A 57 -16.45 2.71 -10.42
CA ARG A 57 -17.64 2.80 -9.61
C ARG A 57 -18.23 4.21 -9.64
N GLY A 58 -17.39 5.23 -9.51
CA GLY A 58 -17.81 6.63 -9.63
C GLY A 58 -18.48 6.92 -10.97
N ASP A 59 -17.88 6.46 -12.09
CA ASP A 59 -18.45 6.61 -13.44
C ASP A 59 -19.83 5.94 -13.56
N GLN A 60 -20.02 4.77 -12.96
CA GLN A 60 -21.31 4.05 -12.96
C GLN A 60 -22.35 4.77 -12.12
N GLU A 61 -21.98 5.28 -10.95
CA GLU A 61 -22.87 6.05 -10.06
C GLU A 61 -23.26 7.38 -10.72
N GLU A 62 -22.33 8.07 -11.36
CA GLU A 62 -22.61 9.28 -12.15
C GLU A 62 -23.59 9.01 -13.28
N ALA A 63 -23.36 7.95 -14.06
CA ALA A 63 -24.25 7.55 -15.13
C ALA A 63 -25.66 7.18 -14.62
N ALA A 64 -25.76 6.60 -13.44
CA ALA A 64 -27.03 6.29 -12.78
C ALA A 64 -27.74 7.57 -12.31
N LEU A 65 -27.02 8.50 -11.69
CA LEU A 65 -27.53 9.81 -11.27
C LEU A 65 -28.05 10.59 -12.48
N ARG A 66 -27.30 10.70 -13.54
CA ARG A 66 -27.73 11.37 -14.79
C ARG A 66 -28.99 10.75 -15.39
N ARG A 67 -29.13 9.42 -15.35
CA ARG A 67 -30.34 8.72 -15.79
C ARG A 67 -31.53 9.05 -14.89
N ARG A 68 -31.33 9.01 -13.55
CA ARG A 68 -32.37 9.34 -12.57
C ARG A 68 -32.86 10.78 -12.72
N THR A 69 -31.97 11.74 -12.91
CA THR A 69 -32.30 13.14 -13.14
C THR A 69 -33.14 13.32 -14.39
N ARG A 70 -32.76 12.68 -15.51
CA ARG A 70 -33.54 12.73 -16.75
C ARG A 70 -34.95 12.17 -16.58
N LEU A 71 -35.11 11.07 -15.85
CA LEU A 71 -36.43 10.49 -15.53
C LEU A 71 -37.25 11.43 -14.68
N LEU A 72 -36.65 12.03 -13.64
CA LEU A 72 -37.33 12.97 -12.75
C LEU A 72 -37.84 14.20 -13.51
N ILE A 73 -37.02 14.77 -14.37
CA ILE A 73 -37.41 15.89 -15.22
C ILE A 73 -38.53 15.49 -16.18
N GLY A 74 -38.45 14.28 -16.75
CA GLY A 74 -39.51 13.73 -17.59
C GLY A 74 -40.82 13.58 -16.84
N GLN A 75 -40.82 13.08 -15.62
CA GLN A 75 -41.97 12.98 -14.74
C GLN A 75 -42.54 14.33 -14.37
N GLN A 76 -41.73 15.31 -13.98
CA GLN A 76 -42.14 16.68 -13.70
C GLN A 76 -42.83 17.28 -14.93
N ARG A 77 -42.23 17.15 -16.12
CA ARG A 77 -42.80 17.66 -17.37
C ARG A 77 -44.14 17.02 -17.69
N ALA A 78 -44.25 15.69 -17.53
CA ALA A 78 -45.52 14.97 -17.75
C ALA A 78 -46.56 15.39 -16.73
N GLY A 79 -46.19 15.57 -15.47
CA GLY A 79 -47.12 16.05 -14.40
C GLY A 79 -47.68 17.45 -14.66
N TYR A 80 -46.82 18.40 -15.07
CA TYR A 80 -47.29 19.74 -15.42
C TYR A 80 -48.18 19.72 -16.65
N SER A 81 -47.85 18.92 -17.68
CA SER A 81 -48.69 18.78 -18.87
C SER A 81 -50.04 18.17 -18.56
N ALA A 82 -50.08 17.13 -17.70
CA ALA A 82 -51.34 16.50 -17.26
C ALA A 82 -52.23 17.45 -16.44
N ALA A 83 -51.60 18.36 -15.69
CA ALA A 83 -52.32 19.40 -14.93
C ALA A 83 -52.73 20.61 -15.79
N GLY A 84 -52.45 20.61 -17.10
CA GLY A 84 -52.78 21.71 -18.00
C GLY A 84 -51.93 22.96 -17.77
N VAL A 85 -50.82 22.85 -17.03
CA VAL A 85 -49.92 23.96 -16.71
C VAL A 85 -48.94 24.15 -17.85
N ARG A 86 -48.82 25.36 -18.37
CA ARG A 86 -47.80 25.72 -19.35
C ARG A 86 -46.43 25.64 -18.72
N LEU A 87 -45.45 25.09 -19.49
CA LEU A 87 -44.03 24.96 -19.10
C LEU A 87 -43.31 26.30 -19.22
N GLU A 88 -43.85 27.34 -18.60
CA GLU A 88 -43.32 28.71 -18.64
C GLU A 88 -43.24 29.26 -17.19
N GLY A 89 -42.28 30.12 -16.91
CA GLY A 89 -42.15 30.74 -15.60
C GLY A 89 -41.74 29.75 -14.48
N THR A 90 -42.55 29.64 -13.43
CA THR A 90 -42.24 28.84 -12.22
C THR A 90 -41.95 27.35 -12.51
N PRO A 91 -42.72 26.61 -13.34
CA PRO A 91 -42.42 25.20 -13.65
C PRO A 91 -41.04 25.01 -14.31
N LEU A 92 -40.65 25.92 -15.20
CA LEU A 92 -39.35 25.88 -15.83
C LEU A 92 -38.23 26.12 -14.82
N LEU A 93 -38.45 27.03 -13.86
CA LEU A 93 -37.51 27.36 -12.82
C LEU A 93 -37.26 26.17 -11.86
N VAL A 94 -38.33 25.45 -11.51
CA VAL A 94 -38.24 24.21 -10.69
C VAL A 94 -37.43 23.13 -11.41
N MET A 95 -37.68 22.93 -12.71
CA MET A 95 -36.85 21.95 -13.50
C MET A 95 -35.40 22.37 -13.63
N ALA A 96 -35.13 23.67 -13.81
CA ALA A 96 -33.79 24.21 -13.83
C ALA A 96 -33.08 24.04 -12.47
N GLN A 97 -33.78 24.26 -11.36
CA GLN A 97 -33.25 23.99 -10.03
C GLN A 97 -32.90 22.52 -9.84
N THR A 98 -33.80 21.60 -10.24
CA THR A 98 -33.55 20.15 -10.19
C THR A 98 -32.30 19.75 -10.98
N LEU A 99 -32.05 20.35 -12.14
CA LEU A 99 -30.83 20.16 -12.92
C LEU A 99 -29.61 20.66 -12.17
N THR A 100 -29.67 21.88 -11.65
CA THR A 100 -28.56 22.50 -10.93
C THR A 100 -28.17 21.69 -9.69
N ASP A 101 -29.13 21.19 -8.94
CA ASP A 101 -28.88 20.38 -7.75
C ASP A 101 -28.29 19.01 -8.12
N SER A 102 -28.80 18.39 -9.19
CA SER A 102 -28.21 17.16 -9.73
C SER A 102 -26.76 17.34 -10.20
N GLU A 103 -26.42 18.45 -10.85
CA GLU A 103 -25.05 18.73 -11.25
C GLU A 103 -24.12 18.94 -10.03
N LYS A 104 -24.60 19.55 -8.96
CA LYS A 104 -23.86 19.66 -7.69
C LYS A 104 -23.60 18.28 -7.08
N ASP A 105 -24.62 17.40 -7.08
CA ASP A 105 -24.48 16.04 -6.57
C ASP A 105 -23.44 15.26 -7.37
N ILE A 106 -23.44 15.38 -8.69
CA ILE A 106 -22.43 14.76 -9.57
C ILE A 106 -21.03 15.31 -9.26
N LEU A 107 -20.88 16.63 -9.10
CA LEU A 107 -19.61 17.22 -8.77
C LEU A 107 -19.08 16.75 -7.40
N ASN A 108 -19.96 16.59 -6.42
CA ASN A 108 -19.58 16.08 -5.10
C ASN A 108 -19.18 14.61 -5.17
N LEU A 109 -19.93 13.80 -5.92
CA LEU A 109 -19.59 12.39 -6.17
C LEU A 109 -18.22 12.25 -6.82
N ASN A 110 -17.94 13.03 -7.86
CA ASN A 110 -16.65 12.99 -8.54
C ASN A 110 -15.50 13.39 -7.62
N LYS A 111 -15.65 14.47 -6.84
CA LYS A 111 -14.66 14.87 -5.83
C LYS A 111 -14.41 13.77 -4.79
N GLU A 112 -15.47 13.10 -4.33
CA GLU A 112 -15.33 12.02 -3.37
C GLU A 112 -14.62 10.80 -3.98
N THR A 113 -14.98 10.44 -5.20
CA THR A 113 -14.37 9.34 -5.95
C THR A 113 -12.89 9.61 -6.21
N ASP A 114 -12.57 10.82 -6.68
CA ASP A 114 -11.18 11.23 -6.93
C ASP A 114 -10.36 11.23 -5.65
N ALA A 115 -10.91 11.72 -4.55
CA ALA A 115 -10.23 11.71 -3.26
C ALA A 115 -9.93 10.29 -2.76
N LYS A 116 -10.88 9.36 -2.92
CA LYS A 116 -10.68 7.93 -2.60
C LYS A 116 -9.63 7.28 -3.51
N ALA A 117 -9.73 7.50 -4.81
CA ALA A 117 -8.75 6.99 -5.76
C ALA A 117 -7.34 7.53 -5.49
N LEU A 118 -7.23 8.80 -5.13
CA LEU A 118 -5.96 9.42 -4.74
C LEU A 118 -5.41 8.77 -3.46
N ALA A 119 -6.23 8.52 -2.46
CA ALA A 119 -5.81 7.85 -1.23
C ALA A 119 -5.24 6.45 -1.50
N TYR A 120 -5.86 5.67 -2.39
CA TYR A 120 -5.33 4.37 -2.81
C TYR A 120 -4.02 4.49 -3.60
N ARG A 121 -3.88 5.49 -4.46
CA ARG A 121 -2.62 5.76 -5.19
C ARG A 121 -1.49 6.15 -4.25
N PHE A 122 -1.79 6.95 -3.23
CA PHE A 122 -0.83 7.26 -2.17
C PHE A 122 -0.41 6.01 -1.41
N GLY A 123 -1.37 5.13 -1.07
CA GLY A 123 -1.09 3.83 -0.49
C GLY A 123 -0.14 3.00 -1.37
N ALA A 124 -0.40 2.93 -2.68
CA ALA A 124 0.47 2.23 -3.62
C ALA A 124 1.90 2.79 -3.62
N ALA A 125 2.06 4.12 -3.65
CA ALA A 125 3.37 4.77 -3.62
C ALA A 125 4.14 4.49 -2.31
N THR A 126 3.45 4.45 -1.18
CA THR A 126 4.08 4.08 0.10
C THR A 126 4.56 2.63 0.12
N TYR A 127 3.81 1.71 -0.45
CA TYR A 127 4.22 0.31 -0.59
C TYR A 127 5.40 0.13 -1.56
N GLU A 128 5.45 0.90 -2.65
CA GLU A 128 6.61 0.91 -3.55
C GLU A 128 7.89 1.41 -2.84
N THR A 129 7.76 2.47 -2.05
CA THR A 129 8.86 2.97 -1.22
C THR A 129 9.28 1.93 -0.17
N ALA A 130 8.33 1.25 0.47
CA ALA A 130 8.63 0.16 1.41
C ALA A 130 9.32 -1.02 0.70
N ALA A 131 8.94 -1.34 -0.53
CA ALA A 131 9.58 -2.39 -1.32
C ALA A 131 11.04 -2.06 -1.65
N SER A 132 11.35 -0.81 -1.98
CA SER A 132 12.71 -0.36 -2.25
C SER A 132 13.56 -0.32 -0.99
N SER A 133 13.01 0.18 0.12
CA SER A 133 13.70 0.23 1.42
C SER A 133 13.97 -1.17 1.99
N ALA A 134 13.05 -2.12 1.82
CA ALA A 134 13.26 -3.52 2.22
C ALA A 134 14.45 -4.16 1.50
N ARG A 135 14.63 -3.88 0.21
CA ARG A 135 15.80 -4.32 -0.53
C ARG A 135 17.08 -3.68 0.00
N THR A 136 17.09 -2.37 0.15
CA THR A 136 18.26 -1.65 0.66
C THR A 136 18.63 -2.12 2.07
N ALA A 137 17.64 -2.26 2.96
CA ALA A 137 17.87 -2.78 4.31
C ALA A 137 18.43 -4.22 4.31
N SER A 138 18.02 -5.07 3.37
CA SER A 138 18.55 -6.43 3.27
C SER A 138 20.03 -6.46 2.85
N TYR A 139 20.47 -5.55 1.99
CA TYR A 139 21.89 -5.41 1.63
C TYR A 139 22.73 -4.92 2.81
N TRP A 140 22.26 -3.92 3.54
CA TRP A 140 22.92 -3.43 4.75
C TRP A 140 22.95 -4.47 5.86
N GLY A 141 21.85 -5.20 6.07
CA GLY A 141 21.77 -6.30 7.02
C GLY A 141 22.71 -7.45 6.67
N ALA A 142 22.83 -7.79 5.39
CA ALA A 142 23.79 -8.78 4.91
C ALA A 142 25.24 -8.31 5.15
N GLY A 143 25.57 -7.05 4.88
CA GLY A 143 26.88 -6.46 5.17
C GLY A 143 27.19 -6.45 6.67
N ALA A 144 26.27 -6.05 7.52
CA ALA A 144 26.44 -6.04 8.97
C ALA A 144 26.64 -7.46 9.53
N SER A 145 25.95 -8.46 9.01
CA SER A 145 26.13 -9.86 9.44
C SER A 145 27.51 -10.43 9.08
N LEU A 146 28.08 -9.99 7.96
CA LEU A 146 29.45 -10.35 7.58
C LEU A 146 30.48 -9.74 8.54
N LEU A 147 30.30 -8.48 8.93
CA LEU A 147 31.18 -7.79 9.88
C LEU A 147 31.10 -8.39 11.28
N THR A 148 29.88 -8.69 11.76
CA THR A 148 29.67 -9.26 13.09
C THR A 148 30.11 -10.73 13.14
N GLY A 149 29.85 -11.51 12.08
CA GLY A 149 30.33 -12.89 11.98
C GLY A 149 31.84 -12.99 11.89
N GLY A 150 32.49 -12.06 11.19
CA GLY A 150 33.97 -11.98 11.11
C GLY A 150 34.63 -11.71 12.48
N SER A 151 34.02 -10.84 13.30
CA SER A 151 34.53 -10.55 14.66
C SER A 151 34.35 -11.72 15.64
N GLN A 152 33.31 -12.51 15.50
CA GLN A 152 33.10 -13.73 16.32
C GLN A 152 34.11 -14.83 15.97
N ILE A 153 34.45 -14.99 14.68
CA ILE A 153 35.48 -15.93 14.26
C ILE A 153 36.84 -15.51 14.78
N ALA A 154 37.17 -14.22 14.68
CA ALA A 154 38.44 -13.70 15.22
C ALA A 154 38.54 -13.91 16.75
N GLY A 155 37.45 -13.75 17.48
CA GLY A 155 37.37 -14.01 18.92
C GLY A 155 37.54 -15.49 19.29
N THR A 156 37.01 -16.41 18.51
CA THR A 156 37.18 -17.85 18.73
C THR A 156 38.59 -18.33 18.38
N VAL A 157 39.19 -17.79 17.33
CA VAL A 157 40.56 -18.12 16.96
C VAL A 157 41.57 -17.60 17.99
N SER A 158 41.35 -16.42 18.56
CA SER A 158 42.22 -15.88 19.64
C SER A 158 42.15 -16.67 20.94
N ASN A 159 41.05 -17.38 21.20
CA ASN A 159 40.87 -18.23 22.38
C ASN A 159 41.40 -19.67 22.18
N MET A 160 41.72 -20.07 20.94
CA MET A 160 42.41 -21.34 20.70
C MET A 160 43.86 -21.20 21.08
N LYS A 161 44.18 -21.56 22.34
CA LYS A 161 45.59 -21.76 22.76
C LYS A 161 46.12 -22.95 22.00
N PHE A 162 46.91 -22.68 20.94
CA PHE A 162 47.69 -23.70 20.33
C PHE A 162 48.76 -24.15 21.33
N PRO A 163 48.86 -25.42 21.71
CA PRO A 163 49.92 -25.91 22.55
C PRO A 163 51.24 -25.81 21.77
N VAL A 164 52.04 -24.81 22.07
CA VAL A 164 53.41 -24.71 21.58
C VAL A 164 54.18 -25.83 22.22
N LYS A 165 54.43 -26.86 21.47
CA LYS A 165 55.35 -27.94 21.85
C LYS A 165 56.75 -27.37 21.76
N THR A 166 57.29 -26.93 22.91
CA THR A 166 58.72 -26.61 23.03
C THR A 166 59.57 -27.86 22.83
N PRO A 167 60.50 -27.89 21.87
CA PRO A 167 61.45 -29.00 21.78
C PRO A 167 62.39 -28.99 22.97
N GLN A 168 62.36 -30.04 23.78
CA GLN A 168 63.40 -30.26 24.81
C GLN A 168 64.68 -30.68 24.07
N ILE A 169 65.63 -29.77 24.07
CA ILE A 169 67.03 -30.10 23.64
C ILE A 169 67.64 -30.82 24.83
N ALA A 170 67.79 -32.13 24.73
CA ALA A 170 68.58 -32.91 25.67
C ALA A 170 70.04 -32.50 25.48
N MET A 171 70.64 -31.84 26.48
CA MET A 171 72.05 -31.70 26.60
C MET A 171 72.65 -33.02 27.12
N VAL A 172 73.53 -33.66 26.38
CA VAL A 172 74.44 -34.70 26.79
C VAL A 172 75.74 -34.05 27.19
#